data_29df5e59aeab1b2e5484a8d5b42959fe
#
_entry.id   29df5e59aeab1b2e5484a8d5b42959fe
#
_cell.length_a   1.000
_cell.length_b   1.000
_cell.length_c   1.000
_cell.angle_alpha   90.00
_cell.angle_beta   90.00
_cell.angle_gamma   90.00
#
_symmetry.space_group_name_H-M   'P 1'
#
loop_
_entity.id
_entity.type
_entity.pdbx_description
1 polymer ?
#
loop_
_entity_poly.entity_id
_entity_poly.type
_entity_poly.pdbx_seq_one_letter_code
_entity_poly.pdbx_strand_id
1 'polypeptide(L)'
;MKFRLAKDTDTKDVKRLWAYCFEPEDHPFFKYYFSKAYEPENTLVGIDRSYLVSTVHLRQNTIRVRGVDLPMSYMVGVATDPIARRSGVGEKLLQAAMEELKQRGQGLTILMPSYAGFYQKHGWELYAHQWVQTMKLEELSPLTERRLSYGMLRSPREWKRLAGVYETYTKPLSGYAVRKEKEWVRLLESVFAEGVQVGYVKNDSGQLEGYCFYHLGEPEIAVTEFVYTTRRAQKALLNFLYNHRSQGETIRWNEGSIDQGYIFHPNGKTGHSTMPFMMSRVVDVKLAMESIPVPVALEGSIQFSIRDYLCDWNHGTYVVSYKEGKAHVVKHKEYMDVNAKIEITVGALSLLLMGRMTATELAFEDKLSGPDHILEVLNRAYPKQHTYINEWW
;
A
#
# COMPACT_ATOMS: atom_id res chain seq x y z
N MET A 1 -31.33 1.67 -4.18
CA MET A 1 -30.11 1.47 -3.36
C MET A 1 -29.55 2.81 -2.94
N LYS A 2 -29.12 2.97 -1.69
CA LYS A 2 -28.55 4.21 -1.14
C LYS A 2 -27.19 3.90 -0.53
N PHE A 3 -26.17 4.73 -0.82
CA PHE A 3 -24.86 4.68 -0.19
C PHE A 3 -24.72 5.85 0.80
N ARG A 4 -24.16 5.57 1.96
CA ARG A 4 -23.89 6.57 3.01
C ARG A 4 -22.84 6.04 4.00
N LEU A 5 -22.28 6.93 4.80
CA LEU A 5 -21.48 6.54 5.95
C LEU A 5 -22.33 5.76 6.96
N ALA A 6 -21.72 4.77 7.59
CA ALA A 6 -22.37 3.95 8.60
C ALA A 6 -22.71 4.78 9.85
N LYS A 7 -23.70 4.29 10.58
CA LYS A 7 -24.08 4.75 11.92
C LYS A 7 -23.80 3.64 12.92
N ASP A 8 -23.76 3.93 14.19
CA ASP A 8 -23.60 2.92 15.24
C ASP A 8 -24.65 1.79 15.13
N THR A 9 -25.86 2.13 14.71
CA THR A 9 -26.95 1.18 14.49
C THR A 9 -26.69 0.19 13.37
N ASP A 10 -25.79 0.48 12.43
CA ASP A 10 -25.43 -0.42 11.33
C ASP A 10 -24.35 -1.44 11.72
N THR A 11 -23.66 -1.23 12.85
CA THR A 11 -22.50 -2.04 13.28
C THR A 11 -22.78 -3.54 13.30
N LYS A 12 -23.96 -3.94 13.71
CA LYS A 12 -24.37 -5.36 13.74
C LYS A 12 -24.37 -5.97 12.34
N ASP A 13 -24.94 -5.26 11.36
CA ASP A 13 -25.03 -5.74 9.98
C ASP A 13 -23.67 -5.68 9.26
N VAL A 14 -22.84 -4.67 9.57
CA VAL A 14 -21.45 -4.59 9.10
C VAL A 14 -20.66 -5.80 9.59
N LYS A 15 -20.74 -6.14 10.89
CA LYS A 15 -20.10 -7.33 11.46
C LYS A 15 -20.58 -8.62 10.80
N ARG A 16 -21.89 -8.78 10.62
CA ARG A 16 -22.48 -9.94 9.93
C ARG A 16 -21.91 -10.10 8.52
N LEU A 17 -21.84 -9.01 7.74
CA LEU A 17 -21.34 -9.08 6.37
C LEU A 17 -19.82 -9.33 6.32
N TRP A 18 -19.07 -8.75 7.25
CA TRP A 18 -17.63 -9.03 7.40
C TRP A 18 -17.38 -10.50 7.75
N ALA A 19 -18.08 -11.02 8.76
CA ALA A 19 -17.94 -12.42 9.18
C ALA A 19 -18.26 -13.42 8.07
N TYR A 20 -19.17 -13.05 7.18
CA TYR A 20 -19.49 -13.86 5.99
C TYR A 20 -18.43 -13.81 4.90
N CYS A 21 -17.81 -12.65 4.69
CA CYS A 21 -16.91 -12.42 3.54
C CYS A 21 -15.43 -12.63 3.86
N PHE A 22 -15.03 -12.51 5.11
CA PHE A 22 -13.63 -12.50 5.56
C PHE A 22 -13.43 -13.44 6.75
N GLU A 23 -13.13 -12.91 7.95
CA GLU A 23 -12.88 -13.69 9.14
C GLU A 23 -14.14 -13.86 9.99
N PRO A 24 -14.42 -15.06 10.53
CA PRO A 24 -15.55 -15.30 11.43
C PRO A 24 -15.41 -14.52 12.75
N GLU A 25 -16.52 -14.36 13.48
CA GLU A 25 -16.58 -13.52 14.69
C GLU A 25 -15.65 -13.97 15.84
N ASP A 26 -15.29 -15.24 15.88
CA ASP A 26 -14.39 -15.82 16.87
C ASP A 26 -12.91 -15.64 16.52
N HIS A 27 -12.59 -15.24 15.28
CA HIS A 27 -11.22 -14.98 14.86
C HIS A 27 -10.57 -13.84 15.66
N PRO A 28 -9.29 -13.96 16.08
CA PRO A 28 -8.61 -12.94 16.87
C PRO A 28 -8.58 -11.57 16.20
N PHE A 29 -8.31 -11.52 14.89
CA PHE A 29 -8.33 -10.28 14.12
C PHE A 29 -9.71 -9.62 14.10
N PHE A 30 -10.81 -10.38 13.87
CA PHE A 30 -12.17 -9.84 13.91
C PHE A 30 -12.47 -9.18 15.27
N LYS A 31 -12.16 -9.86 16.38
CA LYS A 31 -12.36 -9.33 17.73
C LYS A 31 -11.58 -8.05 17.96
N TYR A 32 -10.30 -8.04 17.57
CA TYR A 32 -9.46 -6.84 17.64
C TYR A 32 -10.06 -5.72 16.79
N TYR A 33 -10.30 -5.97 15.52
CA TYR A 33 -10.76 -4.96 14.56
C TYR A 33 -12.04 -4.27 15.02
N PHE A 34 -13.07 -5.03 15.34
CA PHE A 34 -14.37 -4.46 15.75
C PHE A 34 -14.42 -3.91 17.18
N SER A 35 -13.42 -4.19 18.00
CA SER A 35 -13.34 -3.61 19.35
C SER A 35 -12.42 -2.38 19.44
N LYS A 36 -11.47 -2.21 18.49
CA LYS A 36 -10.40 -1.20 18.60
C LYS A 36 -10.17 -0.35 17.35
N ALA A 37 -10.42 -0.89 16.16
CA ALA A 37 -10.03 -0.27 14.90
C ALA A 37 -11.21 0.14 14.01
N TYR A 38 -12.38 -0.44 14.20
CA TYR A 38 -13.58 -0.12 13.43
C TYR A 38 -14.10 1.28 13.79
N GLU A 39 -14.35 2.07 12.78
CA GLU A 39 -14.86 3.45 12.86
C GLU A 39 -16.07 3.57 11.92
N PRO A 40 -17.33 3.67 12.44
CA PRO A 40 -18.54 3.81 11.61
C PRO A 40 -18.47 5.02 10.66
N GLU A 41 -17.94 6.14 11.11
CA GLU A 41 -17.75 7.38 10.34
C GLU A 41 -16.73 7.23 9.19
N ASN A 42 -15.95 6.18 9.22
CA ASN A 42 -15.00 5.78 8.15
C ASN A 42 -15.46 4.51 7.41
N THR A 43 -16.72 4.14 7.52
CA THR A 43 -17.29 2.97 6.85
C THR A 43 -18.45 3.41 5.95
N LEU A 44 -18.34 3.16 4.65
CA LEU A 44 -19.42 3.36 3.69
C LEU A 44 -20.24 2.08 3.58
N VAL A 45 -21.56 2.23 3.63
CA VAL A 45 -22.52 1.13 3.53
C VAL A 45 -23.50 1.36 2.38
N GLY A 46 -23.82 0.28 1.66
CA GLY A 46 -24.87 0.23 0.66
C GLY A 46 -26.13 -0.43 1.23
N ILE A 47 -27.23 0.30 1.20
CA ILE A 47 -28.53 -0.12 1.73
C ILE A 47 -29.51 -0.32 0.57
N ASP A 48 -30.11 -1.49 0.49
CA ASP A 48 -31.24 -1.79 -0.41
C ASP A 48 -32.46 -2.22 0.38
N ARG A 49 -33.60 -1.48 0.23
CA ARG A 49 -34.87 -1.80 0.93
C ARG A 49 -34.70 -2.08 2.43
N SER A 50 -33.91 -1.29 3.11
CA SER A 50 -33.58 -1.41 4.55
C SER A 50 -32.56 -2.50 4.91
N TYR A 51 -32.03 -3.28 3.97
CA TYR A 51 -30.99 -4.28 4.20
C TYR A 51 -29.61 -3.71 3.85
N LEU A 52 -28.64 -3.93 4.70
CA LEU A 52 -27.23 -3.65 4.41
C LEU A 52 -26.70 -4.78 3.51
N VAL A 53 -26.36 -4.39 2.26
CA VAL A 53 -25.93 -5.33 1.20
C VAL A 53 -24.47 -5.15 0.78
N SER A 54 -23.84 -4.05 1.16
CA SER A 54 -22.40 -3.85 0.86
C SER A 54 -21.72 -2.92 1.86
N THR A 55 -20.40 -3.09 2.01
CA THR A 55 -19.56 -2.25 2.86
C THR A 55 -18.20 -2.00 2.21
N VAL A 56 -17.58 -0.87 2.54
CA VAL A 56 -16.16 -0.59 2.41
C VAL A 56 -15.72 0.29 3.56
N HIS A 57 -14.60 -0.05 4.18
CA HIS A 57 -14.02 0.73 5.27
C HIS A 57 -12.91 1.62 4.71
N LEU A 58 -12.99 2.91 4.95
CA LEU A 58 -12.09 3.96 4.45
C LEU A 58 -11.09 4.32 5.56
N ARG A 59 -10.19 3.40 5.88
CA ARG A 59 -9.22 3.60 6.95
C ARG A 59 -8.28 4.76 6.62
N GLN A 60 -8.25 5.76 7.47
CA GLN A 60 -7.46 6.96 7.28
C GLN A 60 -5.98 6.69 7.57
N ASN A 61 -5.12 6.88 6.56
CA ASN A 61 -3.68 6.73 6.64
C ASN A 61 -2.97 7.97 6.08
N THR A 62 -1.70 8.11 6.42
CA THR A 62 -0.79 9.02 5.75
C THR A 62 0.24 8.19 4.99
N ILE A 63 0.34 8.41 3.69
CA ILE A 63 1.29 7.70 2.82
C ILE A 63 2.34 8.70 2.32
N ARG A 64 3.61 8.36 2.48
CA ARG A 64 4.69 9.18 1.92
C ARG A 64 4.95 8.81 0.48
N VAL A 65 4.69 9.75 -0.42
CA VAL A 65 4.91 9.59 -1.86
C VAL A 65 5.88 10.69 -2.31
N ARG A 66 7.00 10.30 -2.91
CA ARG A 66 8.01 11.25 -3.43
C ARG A 66 8.44 12.29 -2.39
N GLY A 67 8.58 11.86 -1.13
CA GLY A 67 9.02 12.71 -0.01
C GLY A 67 7.94 13.58 0.63
N VAL A 68 6.69 13.58 0.14
CA VAL A 68 5.58 14.31 0.76
C VAL A 68 4.58 13.37 1.43
N ASP A 69 4.00 13.81 2.52
CA ASP A 69 3.00 13.09 3.30
C ASP A 69 1.61 13.43 2.76
N LEU A 70 0.93 12.43 2.19
CA LEU A 70 -0.40 12.58 1.61
C LEU A 70 -1.44 11.84 2.44
N PRO A 71 -2.58 12.48 2.79
CA PRO A 71 -3.70 11.77 3.37
C PRO A 71 -4.29 10.83 2.33
N MET A 72 -4.32 9.54 2.62
CA MET A 72 -4.90 8.52 1.76
C MET A 72 -5.72 7.54 2.58
N SER A 73 -6.95 7.29 2.17
CA SER A 73 -7.69 6.17 2.72
C SER A 73 -7.14 4.86 2.18
N TYR A 74 -6.93 3.91 3.07
CA TYR A 74 -6.76 2.52 2.74
C TYR A 74 -8.14 1.86 2.74
N MET A 75 -8.62 1.48 1.57
CA MET A 75 -9.91 0.83 1.41
C MET A 75 -9.78 -0.64 1.77
N VAL A 76 -10.43 -1.05 2.86
CA VAL A 76 -10.44 -2.42 3.36
C VAL A 76 -11.86 -2.94 3.48
N GLY A 77 -12.04 -4.26 3.57
CA GLY A 77 -13.35 -4.86 3.80
C GLY A 77 -14.37 -4.51 2.70
N VAL A 78 -13.95 -4.48 1.43
CA VAL A 78 -14.86 -4.31 0.29
C VAL A 78 -15.72 -5.57 0.16
N ALA A 79 -16.93 -5.53 0.67
CA ALA A 79 -17.83 -6.67 0.72
C ALA A 79 -19.18 -6.40 0.04
N THR A 80 -19.72 -7.43 -0.61
CA THR A 80 -21.08 -7.44 -1.16
C THR A 80 -21.77 -8.72 -0.76
N ASP A 81 -22.94 -8.58 -0.17
CA ASP A 81 -23.79 -9.71 0.22
C ASP A 81 -24.11 -10.59 -1.01
N PRO A 82 -24.08 -11.91 -0.92
CA PRO A 82 -24.35 -12.84 -2.03
C PRO A 82 -25.62 -12.53 -2.80
N ILE A 83 -26.67 -12.10 -2.11
CA ILE A 83 -27.96 -11.77 -2.74
C ILE A 83 -27.89 -10.56 -3.69
N ALA A 84 -26.88 -9.69 -3.51
CA ALA A 84 -26.66 -8.48 -4.29
C ALA A 84 -25.46 -8.58 -5.25
N ARG A 85 -24.78 -9.73 -5.32
CA ARG A 85 -23.64 -9.92 -6.24
C ARG A 85 -24.10 -9.96 -7.69
N ARG A 86 -23.19 -9.62 -8.62
CA ARG A 86 -23.39 -9.58 -10.08
C ARG A 86 -24.49 -8.62 -10.55
N SER A 87 -24.91 -7.67 -9.71
CA SER A 87 -25.92 -6.63 -10.03
C SER A 87 -25.33 -5.21 -10.13
N GLY A 88 -23.98 -5.08 -10.24
CA GLY A 88 -23.30 -3.78 -10.31
C GLY A 88 -23.13 -3.08 -8.96
N VAL A 89 -23.50 -3.72 -7.83
CA VAL A 89 -23.40 -3.10 -6.49
C VAL A 89 -21.97 -2.77 -6.11
N GLY A 90 -21.01 -3.65 -6.41
CA GLY A 90 -19.60 -3.41 -6.10
C GLY A 90 -19.04 -2.17 -6.81
N GLU A 91 -19.35 -1.97 -8.10
CA GLU A 91 -18.96 -0.79 -8.87
C GLU A 91 -19.56 0.50 -8.26
N LYS A 92 -20.86 0.48 -7.97
CA LYS A 92 -21.55 1.62 -7.33
C LYS A 92 -21.00 1.93 -5.94
N LEU A 93 -20.61 0.92 -5.17
CA LEU A 93 -19.95 1.09 -3.87
C LEU A 93 -18.58 1.76 -4.05
N LEU A 94 -17.78 1.32 -5.02
CA LEU A 94 -16.49 1.94 -5.32
C LEU A 94 -16.67 3.38 -5.80
N GLN A 95 -17.65 3.66 -6.65
CA GLN A 95 -17.95 5.03 -7.10
C GLN A 95 -18.33 5.94 -5.90
N ALA A 96 -19.25 5.47 -5.04
CA ALA A 96 -19.62 6.22 -3.84
C ALA A 96 -18.45 6.42 -2.87
N ALA A 97 -17.55 5.45 -2.77
CA ALA A 97 -16.32 5.61 -2.01
C ALA A 97 -15.41 6.69 -2.61
N MET A 98 -15.25 6.74 -3.94
CA MET A 98 -14.47 7.79 -4.60
C MET A 98 -15.08 9.19 -4.37
N GLU A 99 -16.42 9.32 -4.42
CA GLU A 99 -17.10 10.58 -4.10
C GLU A 99 -16.81 11.04 -2.66
N GLU A 100 -16.90 10.13 -1.70
CA GLU A 100 -16.59 10.40 -0.29
C GLU A 100 -15.11 10.83 -0.11
N LEU A 101 -14.15 10.11 -0.74
CA LEU A 101 -12.74 10.44 -0.65
C LEU A 101 -12.41 11.80 -1.28
N LYS A 102 -13.06 12.13 -2.40
CA LYS A 102 -12.96 13.45 -3.02
C LYS A 102 -13.47 14.55 -2.09
N GLN A 103 -14.62 14.35 -1.44
CA GLN A 103 -15.16 15.30 -0.44
C GLN A 103 -14.21 15.50 0.74
N ARG A 104 -13.47 14.44 1.13
CA ARG A 104 -12.42 14.52 2.16
C ARG A 104 -11.12 15.19 1.67
N GLY A 105 -11.03 15.62 0.42
CA GLY A 105 -9.85 16.26 -0.14
C GLY A 105 -8.67 15.30 -0.35
N GLN A 106 -8.93 14.02 -0.61
CA GLN A 106 -7.89 13.03 -0.91
C GLN A 106 -7.70 12.89 -2.41
N GLY A 107 -6.47 13.10 -2.88
CA GLY A 107 -6.13 12.98 -4.31
C GLY A 107 -5.89 11.55 -4.79
N LEU A 108 -5.48 10.67 -3.88
CA LEU A 108 -5.14 9.27 -4.11
C LEU A 108 -5.75 8.38 -3.03
N THR A 109 -5.94 7.10 -3.35
CA THR A 109 -6.34 6.05 -2.43
C THR A 109 -5.58 4.76 -2.70
N ILE A 110 -5.53 3.86 -1.71
CA ILE A 110 -4.89 2.56 -1.82
C ILE A 110 -5.83 1.44 -1.37
N LEU A 111 -5.57 0.23 -1.86
CA LEU A 111 -6.20 -1.00 -1.38
C LEU A 111 -5.31 -2.22 -1.60
N MET A 112 -5.46 -3.24 -0.78
CA MET A 112 -4.90 -4.57 -1.01
C MET A 112 -5.98 -5.42 -1.71
N PRO A 113 -5.74 -5.87 -2.96
CA PRO A 113 -6.78 -6.56 -3.71
C PRO A 113 -6.88 -8.04 -3.31
N SER A 114 -8.08 -8.54 -3.11
CA SER A 114 -8.34 -9.98 -3.12
C SER A 114 -8.23 -10.58 -4.54
N TYR A 115 -8.63 -9.79 -5.55
CA TYR A 115 -8.48 -10.10 -6.97
C TYR A 115 -8.23 -8.81 -7.76
N ALA A 116 -7.01 -8.60 -8.19
CA ALA A 116 -6.58 -7.35 -8.84
C ALA A 116 -7.40 -6.99 -10.09
N GLY A 117 -7.77 -7.99 -10.91
CA GLY A 117 -8.52 -7.77 -12.15
C GLY A 117 -9.90 -7.11 -11.97
N PHE A 118 -10.53 -7.28 -10.80
CA PHE A 118 -11.76 -6.55 -10.49
C PHE A 118 -11.49 -5.05 -10.34
N TYR A 119 -10.46 -4.68 -9.59
CA TYR A 119 -10.14 -3.28 -9.31
C TYR A 119 -9.50 -2.58 -10.52
N GLN A 120 -8.72 -3.31 -11.34
CA GLN A 120 -8.13 -2.76 -12.56
C GLN A 120 -9.18 -2.22 -13.54
N LYS A 121 -10.31 -2.90 -13.68
CA LYS A 121 -11.45 -2.43 -14.50
C LYS A 121 -11.97 -1.07 -14.04
N HIS A 122 -11.78 -0.74 -12.77
CA HIS A 122 -12.24 0.49 -12.13
C HIS A 122 -11.10 1.50 -11.89
N GLY A 123 -9.93 1.32 -12.53
CA GLY A 123 -8.84 2.29 -12.54
C GLY A 123 -7.87 2.21 -11.36
N TRP A 124 -7.84 1.12 -10.61
CA TRP A 124 -6.73 0.82 -9.69
C TRP A 124 -5.61 0.09 -10.42
N GLU A 125 -4.36 0.34 -10.03
CA GLU A 125 -3.20 -0.38 -10.56
C GLU A 125 -2.22 -0.75 -9.43
N LEU A 126 -1.48 -1.84 -9.65
CA LEU A 126 -0.51 -2.38 -8.68
C LEU A 126 0.75 -1.52 -8.61
N TYR A 127 0.88 -0.69 -7.57
CA TYR A 127 2.08 0.15 -7.39
C TYR A 127 3.14 -0.49 -6.49
N ALA A 128 2.78 -1.41 -5.60
CA ALA A 128 3.73 -2.10 -4.74
C ALA A 128 3.55 -3.62 -4.79
N HIS A 129 4.69 -4.32 -4.78
CA HIS A 129 4.79 -5.76 -4.72
C HIS A 129 5.57 -6.16 -3.48
N GLN A 130 5.26 -7.31 -2.93
CA GLN A 130 6.09 -7.99 -1.93
C GLN A 130 7.19 -8.78 -2.65
N TRP A 131 8.43 -8.61 -2.19
CA TRP A 131 9.58 -9.40 -2.62
C TRP A 131 9.78 -10.50 -1.60
N VAL A 132 9.40 -11.72 -1.99
CA VAL A 132 9.30 -12.84 -1.05
C VAL A 132 10.47 -13.77 -1.24
N GLN A 133 11.20 -14.02 -0.16
CA GLN A 133 12.22 -15.04 -0.06
C GLN A 133 11.64 -16.26 0.65
N THR A 134 11.90 -17.45 0.11
CA THR A 134 11.53 -18.72 0.74
C THR A 134 12.69 -19.68 0.68
N MET A 135 13.06 -20.29 1.80
CA MET A 135 14.10 -21.30 1.86
C MET A 135 13.92 -22.24 3.05
N LYS A 136 14.68 -23.34 3.07
CA LYS A 136 14.76 -24.18 4.27
C LYS A 136 15.50 -23.43 5.38
N LEU A 137 15.07 -23.59 6.62
CA LEU A 137 15.72 -22.93 7.77
C LEU A 137 17.21 -23.27 7.88
N GLU A 138 17.60 -24.50 7.56
CA GLU A 138 19.00 -24.92 7.58
C GLU A 138 19.89 -24.12 6.60
N GLU A 139 19.33 -23.69 5.47
CA GLU A 139 20.02 -22.91 4.45
C GLU A 139 20.31 -21.46 4.89
N LEU A 140 19.72 -20.99 5.99
CA LEU A 140 20.05 -19.69 6.57
C LEU A 140 21.45 -19.64 7.20
N SER A 141 21.99 -20.77 7.63
CA SER A 141 23.27 -20.83 8.39
C SER A 141 24.39 -19.98 7.79
N PRO A 142 24.72 -20.07 6.48
CA PRO A 142 25.77 -19.27 5.87
C PRO A 142 25.44 -17.78 5.73
N LEU A 143 24.18 -17.40 5.91
CA LEU A 143 23.71 -16.01 5.78
C LEU A 143 23.66 -15.27 7.12
N THR A 144 23.99 -15.95 8.22
CA THR A 144 23.82 -15.46 9.59
C THR A 144 25.04 -14.69 10.13
N GLU A 145 24.77 -13.87 11.17
CA GLU A 145 25.78 -13.13 11.94
C GLU A 145 25.36 -13.14 13.42
N ARG A 146 26.31 -13.38 14.34
CA ARG A 146 26.03 -13.59 15.77
C ARG A 146 26.50 -12.45 16.69
N ARG A 147 27.02 -11.36 16.13
CA ARG A 147 27.65 -10.27 16.92
C ARG A 147 26.70 -9.25 17.49
N LEU A 148 25.39 -9.32 17.21
CA LEU A 148 24.40 -8.42 17.77
C LEU A 148 23.60 -9.09 18.89
N SER A 149 23.12 -8.29 19.86
CA SER A 149 22.25 -8.76 20.91
C SER A 149 20.81 -8.84 20.42
N TYR A 150 20.05 -9.82 20.92
CA TYR A 150 18.64 -10.04 20.58
C TYR A 150 17.73 -9.57 21.70
N GLY A 151 16.49 -9.24 21.34
CA GLY A 151 15.42 -8.99 22.29
C GLY A 151 14.05 -9.21 21.66
N MET A 152 13.04 -9.22 22.51
CA MET A 152 11.64 -9.34 22.12
C MET A 152 10.85 -8.14 22.62
N LEU A 153 9.99 -7.60 21.75
CA LEU A 153 8.99 -6.63 22.16
C LEU A 153 7.87 -7.35 22.94
N ARG A 154 7.42 -6.77 24.04
CA ARG A 154 6.41 -7.39 24.90
C ARG A 154 5.12 -6.58 25.01
N SER A 155 5.13 -5.34 24.53
CA SER A 155 3.98 -4.45 24.64
C SER A 155 3.89 -3.49 23.45
N PRO A 156 2.68 -3.17 22.96
CA PRO A 156 2.49 -2.10 21.97
C PRO A 156 3.05 -0.74 22.41
N ARG A 157 3.15 -0.49 23.72
CA ARG A 157 3.71 0.76 24.27
C ARG A 157 5.21 0.94 23.99
N GLU A 158 5.91 -0.12 23.63
CA GLU A 158 7.34 -0.08 23.30
C GLU A 158 7.61 0.31 21.82
N TRP A 159 6.60 0.71 21.07
CA TRP A 159 6.68 1.06 19.66
C TRP A 159 7.82 2.01 19.27
N LYS A 160 8.17 2.96 20.18
CA LYS A 160 9.26 3.92 19.97
C LYS A 160 10.60 3.26 19.67
N ARG A 161 10.81 2.04 20.16
CA ARG A 161 12.03 1.26 19.85
C ARG A 161 12.14 0.90 18.39
N LEU A 162 11.01 0.64 17.71
CA LEU A 162 10.98 0.21 16.31
C LEU A 162 10.95 1.39 15.34
N ALA A 163 10.34 2.51 15.75
CA ALA A 163 10.04 3.65 14.88
C ALA A 163 11.28 4.20 14.17
N GLY A 164 12.39 4.41 14.87
CA GLY A 164 13.63 4.94 14.26
C GLY A 164 14.26 3.98 13.24
N VAL A 165 14.11 2.67 13.44
CA VAL A 165 14.56 1.66 12.47
C VAL A 165 13.70 1.72 11.21
N TYR A 166 12.38 1.78 11.36
CA TYR A 166 11.43 1.90 10.26
C TYR A 166 11.64 3.17 9.44
N GLU A 167 11.79 4.32 10.12
CA GLU A 167 12.05 5.61 9.47
C GLU A 167 13.34 5.59 8.65
N THR A 168 14.40 4.99 9.19
CA THR A 168 15.69 4.86 8.50
C THR A 168 15.57 3.95 7.28
N TYR A 169 14.90 2.80 7.42
CA TYR A 169 14.70 1.84 6.36
C TYR A 169 13.86 2.41 5.22
N THR A 170 12.78 3.13 5.55
CA THR A 170 11.84 3.66 4.56
C THR A 170 12.29 4.97 3.92
N LYS A 171 13.30 5.64 4.45
CA LYS A 171 13.81 6.93 3.95
C LYS A 171 14.09 6.98 2.43
N PRO A 172 14.72 5.96 1.80
CA PRO A 172 14.96 5.94 0.35
C PRO A 172 13.75 5.45 -0.47
N LEU A 173 12.62 5.13 0.18
CA LEU A 173 11.46 4.50 -0.43
C LEU A 173 10.32 5.50 -0.67
N SER A 174 9.32 5.09 -1.47
CA SER A 174 8.12 5.86 -1.76
C SER A 174 6.89 4.96 -1.68
N GLY A 175 5.73 5.54 -1.35
CA GLY A 175 4.47 4.81 -1.28
C GLY A 175 4.22 4.09 0.05
N TYR A 176 4.99 4.38 1.09
CA TYR A 176 4.90 3.70 2.39
C TYR A 176 4.05 4.46 3.41
N ALA A 177 3.49 3.73 4.37
CA ALA A 177 2.72 4.32 5.46
C ALA A 177 3.61 5.07 6.45
N VAL A 178 3.24 6.31 6.77
CA VAL A 178 3.86 7.09 7.84
C VAL A 178 3.24 6.66 9.16
N ARG A 179 4.01 5.95 9.97
CA ARG A 179 3.55 5.40 11.24
C ARG A 179 3.91 6.34 12.39
N LYS A 180 2.94 7.11 12.89
CA LYS A 180 3.02 7.84 14.16
C LYS A 180 2.61 6.93 15.32
N GLU A 181 2.52 7.46 16.52
CA GLU A 181 2.13 6.70 17.73
C GLU A 181 0.83 5.91 17.53
N LYS A 182 -0.22 6.55 17.02
CA LYS A 182 -1.53 5.90 16.80
C LYS A 182 -1.42 4.71 15.86
N GLU A 183 -0.72 4.87 14.74
CA GLU A 183 -0.52 3.83 13.73
C GLU A 183 0.34 2.68 14.27
N TRP A 184 1.43 3.00 14.99
CA TRP A 184 2.29 2.01 15.63
C TRP A 184 1.55 1.18 16.69
N VAL A 185 0.80 1.86 17.57
CA VAL A 185 0.05 1.17 18.63
C VAL A 185 -1.01 0.25 18.01
N ARG A 186 -1.77 0.73 17.02
CA ARG A 186 -2.77 -0.09 16.32
C ARG A 186 -2.13 -1.31 15.64
N LEU A 187 -1.01 -1.11 14.92
CA LEU A 187 -0.29 -2.20 14.27
C LEU A 187 0.17 -3.26 15.27
N LEU A 188 0.81 -2.83 16.36
CA LEU A 188 1.33 -3.76 17.37
C LEU A 188 0.21 -4.45 18.15
N GLU A 189 -0.90 -3.77 18.42
CA GLU A 189 -2.07 -4.40 19.05
C GLU A 189 -2.66 -5.49 18.15
N SER A 190 -2.77 -5.26 16.83
CA SER A 190 -3.21 -6.27 15.86
C SER A 190 -2.24 -7.45 15.82
N VAL A 191 -0.96 -7.17 15.64
CA VAL A 191 0.12 -8.16 15.60
C VAL A 191 0.09 -9.09 16.82
N PHE A 192 -0.01 -8.52 18.03
CA PHE A 192 -0.08 -9.32 19.24
C PHE A 192 -1.41 -10.06 19.42
N ALA A 193 -2.53 -9.47 18.97
CA ALA A 193 -3.83 -10.14 19.02
C ALA A 193 -3.85 -11.42 18.18
N GLU A 194 -3.10 -11.45 17.08
CA GLU A 194 -2.96 -12.61 16.18
C GLU A 194 -1.84 -13.59 16.61
N GLY A 195 -1.17 -13.34 17.75
CA GLY A 195 -0.11 -14.22 18.26
C GLY A 195 1.23 -14.05 17.55
N VAL A 196 1.38 -13.03 16.70
CA VAL A 196 2.63 -12.73 16.00
C VAL A 196 3.66 -12.22 17.01
N GLN A 197 4.90 -12.70 16.87
CA GLN A 197 6.02 -12.31 17.72
C GLN A 197 6.80 -11.15 17.09
N VAL A 198 7.40 -10.30 17.93
CA VAL A 198 8.23 -9.17 17.48
C VAL A 198 9.62 -9.31 18.07
N GLY A 199 10.57 -9.74 17.21
CA GLY A 199 11.98 -9.84 17.54
C GLY A 199 12.76 -8.62 17.07
N TYR A 200 13.81 -8.23 17.79
CA TYR A 200 14.71 -7.14 17.37
C TYR A 200 16.16 -7.45 17.66
N VAL A 201 17.05 -6.74 16.96
CA VAL A 201 18.50 -6.78 17.18
C VAL A 201 19.01 -5.38 17.53
N LYS A 202 20.01 -5.34 18.41
CA LYS A 202 20.66 -4.11 18.85
C LYS A 202 22.18 -4.26 18.85
N ASN A 203 22.86 -3.15 18.58
CA ASN A 203 24.32 -3.07 18.65
C ASN A 203 24.84 -2.96 20.10
N ASP A 204 26.16 -2.87 20.23
CA ASP A 204 26.83 -2.82 21.54
C ASP A 204 26.50 -1.57 22.35
N SER A 205 26.08 -0.48 21.69
CA SER A 205 25.59 0.74 22.35
C SER A 205 24.11 0.66 22.77
N GLY A 206 23.43 -0.47 22.49
CA GLY A 206 22.03 -0.69 22.83
C GLY A 206 21.02 -0.08 21.83
N GLN A 207 21.50 0.52 20.74
CA GLN A 207 20.64 1.06 19.68
C GLN A 207 20.09 -0.09 18.82
N LEU A 208 18.79 -0.06 18.52
CA LEU A 208 18.18 -1.01 17.59
C LEU A 208 18.64 -0.75 16.17
N GLU A 209 19.02 -1.81 15.47
CA GLU A 209 19.42 -1.79 14.06
C GLU A 209 18.50 -2.60 13.16
N GLY A 210 17.58 -3.40 13.74
CA GLY A 210 16.61 -4.16 12.97
C GLY A 210 15.56 -4.83 13.84
N TYR A 211 14.45 -5.20 13.23
CA TYR A 211 13.37 -5.97 13.85
C TYR A 211 12.63 -6.83 12.81
N CYS A 212 11.92 -7.83 13.29
CA CYS A 212 11.02 -8.63 12.47
C CYS A 212 9.72 -8.96 13.21
N PHE A 213 8.63 -9.05 12.46
CA PHE A 213 7.36 -9.63 12.89
C PHE A 213 7.28 -11.04 12.32
N TYR A 214 7.11 -12.03 13.15
CA TYR A 214 7.11 -13.41 12.70
C TYR A 214 6.09 -14.26 13.44
N HIS A 215 5.56 -15.23 12.72
CA HIS A 215 4.65 -16.24 13.24
C HIS A 215 5.33 -17.59 13.21
N LEU A 216 5.36 -18.26 14.36
CA LEU A 216 5.82 -19.64 14.44
C LEU A 216 4.70 -20.57 14.00
N GLY A 217 4.94 -21.33 12.94
CA GLY A 217 3.98 -22.28 12.40
C GLY A 217 4.71 -23.47 11.78
N GLU A 218 4.09 -24.64 11.85
CA GLU A 218 4.58 -25.83 11.16
C GLU A 218 3.86 -26.00 9.82
N PRO A 219 4.57 -26.23 8.72
CA PRO A 219 6.03 -26.38 8.61
C PRO A 219 6.79 -25.05 8.38
N GLU A 220 6.12 -23.90 8.26
CA GLU A 220 6.69 -22.63 7.82
C GLU A 220 6.70 -21.56 8.93
N ILE A 221 7.86 -20.94 9.14
CA ILE A 221 7.96 -19.68 9.88
C ILE A 221 7.69 -18.53 8.91
N ALA A 222 6.58 -17.82 9.10
CA ALA A 222 6.20 -16.69 8.27
C ALA A 222 6.65 -15.37 8.91
N VAL A 223 7.49 -14.60 8.21
CA VAL A 223 7.93 -13.26 8.62
C VAL A 223 7.19 -12.24 7.79
N THR A 224 6.28 -11.51 8.43
CA THR A 224 5.39 -10.54 7.78
C THR A 224 5.97 -9.14 7.70
N GLU A 225 6.94 -8.80 8.56
CA GLU A 225 7.71 -7.56 8.46
C GLU A 225 9.18 -7.84 8.81
N PHE A 226 10.11 -7.37 7.96
CA PHE A 226 11.54 -7.61 8.11
C PHE A 226 12.29 -6.32 7.76
N VAL A 227 12.71 -5.59 8.79
CA VAL A 227 13.21 -4.21 8.68
C VAL A 227 14.58 -4.09 9.36
N TYR A 228 15.54 -3.51 8.66
CA TYR A 228 16.91 -3.36 9.15
C TYR A 228 17.60 -2.13 8.55
N THR A 229 18.57 -1.58 9.28
CA THR A 229 19.31 -0.39 8.85
C THR A 229 20.71 -0.71 8.33
N THR A 230 21.21 -1.92 8.61
CA THR A 230 22.53 -2.38 8.20
C THR A 230 22.48 -3.84 7.72
N ARG A 231 23.41 -4.22 6.84
CA ARG A 231 23.55 -5.62 6.41
C ARG A 231 23.88 -6.56 7.58
N ARG A 232 24.63 -6.07 8.57
CA ARG A 232 24.91 -6.78 9.80
C ARG A 232 23.64 -7.09 10.59
N ALA A 233 22.74 -6.11 10.71
CA ALA A 233 21.45 -6.30 11.38
C ALA A 233 20.55 -7.30 10.65
N GLN A 234 20.51 -7.26 9.32
CA GLN A 234 19.78 -8.26 8.52
C GLN A 234 20.29 -9.68 8.81
N LYS A 235 21.61 -9.89 8.75
CA LYS A 235 22.23 -11.19 9.05
C LYS A 235 21.98 -11.65 10.49
N ALA A 236 21.95 -10.73 11.45
CA ALA A 236 21.65 -11.03 12.85
C ALA A 236 20.18 -11.42 13.04
N LEU A 237 19.24 -10.74 12.36
CA LEU A 237 17.83 -11.16 12.34
C LEU A 237 17.64 -12.54 11.69
N LEU A 238 18.35 -12.84 10.61
CA LEU A 238 18.35 -14.19 10.02
C LEU A 238 18.89 -15.23 11.01
N ASN A 239 19.95 -14.91 11.79
CA ASN A 239 20.42 -15.79 12.84
C ASN A 239 19.39 -15.97 13.97
N PHE A 240 18.72 -14.91 14.37
CA PHE A 240 17.64 -14.99 15.34
C PHE A 240 16.53 -15.95 14.87
N LEU A 241 16.12 -15.85 13.61
CA LEU A 241 15.12 -16.73 13.00
C LEU A 241 15.66 -18.17 12.85
N TYR A 242 16.92 -18.35 12.48
CA TYR A 242 17.58 -19.66 12.41
C TYR A 242 17.59 -20.41 13.76
N ASN A 243 17.60 -19.69 14.88
CA ASN A 243 17.52 -20.31 16.20
C ASN A 243 16.19 -21.06 16.44
N HIS A 244 15.16 -20.81 15.62
CA HIS A 244 13.87 -21.50 15.66
C HIS A 244 13.80 -22.76 14.78
N ARG A 245 14.93 -23.28 14.27
CA ARG A 245 14.99 -24.45 13.38
C ARG A 245 14.42 -25.76 13.96
N SER A 246 14.18 -25.80 15.25
CA SER A 246 13.46 -26.91 15.90
C SER A 246 11.94 -26.75 15.90
N GLN A 247 11.44 -25.62 15.40
CA GLN A 247 10.03 -25.23 15.44
C GLN A 247 9.43 -24.99 14.04
N GLY A 248 10.19 -25.28 12.98
CA GLY A 248 9.76 -25.18 11.59
C GLY A 248 10.81 -25.74 10.65
N GLU A 249 10.42 -26.05 9.41
CA GLU A 249 11.29 -26.60 8.37
C GLU A 249 11.72 -25.51 7.37
N THR A 250 10.81 -24.62 7.06
CA THR A 250 10.99 -23.55 6.06
C THR A 250 10.76 -22.18 6.68
N ILE A 251 11.30 -21.18 6.02
CA ILE A 251 11.07 -19.79 6.36
C ILE A 251 10.70 -19.00 5.11
N ARG A 252 9.75 -18.07 5.28
CA ARG A 252 9.37 -17.10 4.28
C ARG A 252 9.40 -15.71 4.88
N TRP A 253 10.04 -14.74 4.19
CA TRP A 253 10.05 -13.35 4.60
C TRP A 253 9.89 -12.40 3.42
N ASN A 254 9.41 -11.19 3.71
CA ASN A 254 9.21 -10.14 2.74
C ASN A 254 10.35 -9.11 2.85
N GLU A 255 10.85 -8.67 1.70
CA GLU A 255 11.91 -7.65 1.60
C GLU A 255 11.42 -6.43 0.83
N GLY A 256 12.11 -5.31 1.00
CA GLY A 256 11.90 -4.12 0.18
C GLY A 256 12.49 -4.28 -1.22
N SER A 257 11.95 -3.57 -2.19
CA SER A 257 12.41 -3.62 -3.60
C SER A 257 13.87 -3.15 -3.81
N ILE A 258 14.48 -2.54 -2.81
CA ILE A 258 15.89 -2.10 -2.84
C ILE A 258 16.85 -3.19 -2.33
N ASP A 259 16.34 -4.24 -1.73
CA ASP A 259 17.20 -5.30 -1.20
C ASP A 259 17.73 -6.17 -2.33
N GLN A 260 19.06 -6.22 -2.42
CA GLN A 260 19.79 -7.03 -3.39
C GLN A 260 20.47 -8.24 -2.72
N GLY A 261 20.09 -8.55 -1.47
CA GLY A 261 20.74 -9.58 -0.67
C GLY A 261 20.72 -10.97 -1.31
N TYR A 262 19.65 -11.28 -2.02
CA TYR A 262 19.47 -12.55 -2.72
C TYR A 262 20.59 -12.87 -3.74
N ILE A 263 21.25 -11.85 -4.32
CA ILE A 263 22.37 -12.03 -5.27
C ILE A 263 23.54 -12.77 -4.62
N PHE A 264 23.69 -12.63 -3.30
CA PHE A 264 24.78 -13.20 -2.54
C PHE A 264 24.42 -14.51 -1.82
N HIS A 265 23.25 -15.08 -2.12
CA HIS A 265 22.87 -16.38 -1.57
C HIS A 265 23.74 -17.48 -2.20
N PRO A 266 24.35 -18.36 -1.39
CA PRO A 266 25.25 -19.39 -1.90
C PRO A 266 24.52 -20.46 -2.72
N ASN A 267 23.23 -20.66 -2.46
CA ASN A 267 22.37 -21.53 -3.25
C ASN A 267 21.52 -20.68 -4.20
N GLY A 268 21.90 -20.62 -5.48
CA GLY A 268 21.17 -19.87 -6.51
C GLY A 268 19.78 -20.45 -6.87
N LYS A 269 19.35 -21.54 -6.22
CA LYS A 269 18.02 -22.15 -6.38
C LYS A 269 17.06 -21.79 -5.24
N THR A 270 17.43 -20.87 -4.35
CA THR A 270 16.52 -20.39 -3.31
C THR A 270 15.33 -19.69 -3.93
N GLY A 271 14.13 -19.93 -3.37
CA GLY A 271 12.88 -19.33 -3.86
C GLY A 271 12.88 -17.82 -3.66
N HIS A 272 12.87 -17.08 -4.78
CA HIS A 272 12.67 -15.63 -4.80
C HIS A 272 11.52 -15.32 -5.75
N SER A 273 10.48 -14.68 -5.26
CA SER A 273 9.29 -14.34 -6.04
C SER A 273 8.79 -12.94 -5.74
N THR A 274 8.05 -12.36 -6.69
CA THR A 274 7.32 -11.12 -6.49
C THR A 274 5.83 -11.43 -6.41
N MET A 275 5.16 -10.90 -5.39
CA MET A 275 3.72 -11.04 -5.24
C MET A 275 3.05 -9.67 -5.35
N PRO A 276 1.95 -9.54 -6.13
CA PRO A 276 1.16 -8.32 -6.13
C PRO A 276 0.63 -8.07 -4.72
N PHE A 277 0.76 -6.82 -4.25
CA PHE A 277 0.39 -6.51 -2.88
C PHE A 277 -0.55 -5.33 -2.74
N MET A 278 -0.14 -4.14 -3.19
CA MET A 278 -0.96 -2.94 -2.98
C MET A 278 -1.25 -2.23 -4.29
N MET A 279 -2.50 -1.84 -4.46
CA MET A 279 -2.96 -1.03 -5.58
C MET A 279 -3.19 0.41 -5.16
N SER A 280 -3.04 1.34 -6.10
CA SER A 280 -3.38 2.76 -5.94
C SER A 280 -4.31 3.23 -7.04
N ARG A 281 -5.06 4.29 -6.76
CA ARG A 281 -5.92 4.96 -7.72
C ARG A 281 -5.96 6.46 -7.46
N VAL A 282 -5.97 7.24 -8.55
CA VAL A 282 -6.28 8.67 -8.48
C VAL A 282 -7.77 8.85 -8.17
N VAL A 283 -8.07 9.60 -7.12
CA VAL A 283 -9.43 10.01 -6.70
C VAL A 283 -9.83 11.30 -7.39
N ASP A 284 -8.93 12.29 -7.38
CA ASP A 284 -9.10 13.58 -8.05
C ASP A 284 -7.79 13.95 -8.75
N VAL A 285 -7.86 14.11 -10.07
CA VAL A 285 -6.66 14.34 -10.93
C VAL A 285 -5.94 15.63 -10.53
N LYS A 286 -6.70 16.73 -10.37
CA LYS A 286 -6.11 18.02 -10.01
C LYS A 286 -5.39 17.93 -8.68
N LEU A 287 -6.08 17.45 -7.66
CA LEU A 287 -5.55 17.36 -6.32
C LEU A 287 -4.34 16.40 -6.25
N ALA A 288 -4.41 15.25 -6.92
CA ALA A 288 -3.32 14.28 -6.94
C ALA A 288 -2.04 14.85 -7.55
N MET A 289 -2.15 15.49 -8.72
CA MET A 289 -0.99 16.04 -9.42
C MET A 289 -0.41 17.27 -8.70
N GLU A 290 -1.25 18.16 -8.19
CA GLU A 290 -0.81 19.36 -7.45
C GLU A 290 -0.20 19.04 -6.07
N SER A 291 -0.53 17.89 -5.49
CA SER A 291 0.03 17.44 -4.21
C SER A 291 1.43 16.83 -4.32
N ILE A 292 1.88 16.48 -5.51
CA ILE A 292 3.15 15.80 -5.74
C ILE A 292 4.19 16.79 -6.28
N PRO A 293 5.35 16.94 -5.63
CA PRO A 293 6.39 17.82 -6.08
C PRO A 293 7.03 17.33 -7.38
N VAL A 294 7.44 18.27 -8.22
CA VAL A 294 8.25 18.05 -9.41
C VAL A 294 9.59 18.79 -9.27
N PRO A 295 10.61 18.49 -10.09
CA PRO A 295 11.87 19.22 -10.06
C PRO A 295 11.68 20.73 -10.23
N VAL A 296 12.34 21.53 -9.40
CA VAL A 296 12.22 23.02 -9.42
C VAL A 296 12.59 23.61 -10.77
N ALA A 297 13.57 23.02 -11.46
CA ALA A 297 14.02 23.47 -12.79
C ALA A 297 13.09 23.04 -13.93
N LEU A 298 12.01 22.31 -13.64
CA LEU A 298 11.07 21.89 -14.67
C LEU A 298 10.06 23.00 -14.93
N GLU A 299 10.04 23.50 -16.17
CA GLU A 299 9.11 24.51 -16.65
C GLU A 299 8.42 24.04 -17.94
N GLY A 300 7.25 24.59 -18.23
CA GLY A 300 6.46 24.30 -19.43
C GLY A 300 5.07 23.78 -19.12
N SER A 301 4.35 23.42 -20.16
CA SER A 301 2.97 22.91 -20.04
C SER A 301 2.76 21.69 -20.91
N ILE A 302 2.00 20.73 -20.40
CA ILE A 302 1.63 19.50 -21.11
C ILE A 302 0.11 19.36 -21.05
N GLN A 303 -0.50 18.96 -22.15
CA GLN A 303 -1.91 18.62 -22.20
C GLN A 303 -2.09 17.12 -21.96
N PHE A 304 -2.97 16.77 -21.04
CA PHE A 304 -3.40 15.40 -20.76
C PHE A 304 -4.85 15.20 -21.21
N SER A 305 -5.10 14.11 -21.92
CA SER A 305 -6.43 13.53 -22.11
C SER A 305 -6.55 12.34 -21.18
N ILE A 306 -7.31 12.47 -20.10
CA ILE A 306 -7.42 11.46 -19.05
C ILE A 306 -8.73 10.70 -19.22
N ARG A 307 -8.65 9.37 -19.22
CA ARG A 307 -9.82 8.47 -19.26
C ARG A 307 -10.08 7.88 -17.89
N ASP A 308 -11.28 8.14 -17.37
CA ASP A 308 -11.81 7.51 -16.16
C ASP A 308 -13.26 7.06 -16.42
N TYR A 309 -13.52 5.77 -16.29
CA TYR A 309 -14.84 5.18 -16.54
C TYR A 309 -15.70 5.06 -15.28
N LEU A 310 -15.12 5.25 -14.11
CA LEU A 310 -15.83 5.17 -12.83
C LEU A 310 -16.19 6.56 -12.30
N CYS A 311 -15.33 7.57 -12.54
CA CYS A 311 -15.45 8.91 -11.95
C CYS A 311 -15.44 9.98 -13.05
N ASP A 312 -16.63 10.40 -13.49
CA ASP A 312 -16.80 11.37 -14.58
C ASP A 312 -16.07 12.70 -14.33
N TRP A 313 -15.87 13.09 -13.08
CA TRP A 313 -15.16 14.34 -12.75
C TRP A 313 -13.69 14.30 -13.13
N ASN A 314 -13.08 13.10 -13.27
CA ASN A 314 -11.70 12.93 -13.72
C ASN A 314 -11.58 12.80 -15.24
N HIS A 315 -12.65 12.37 -15.92
CA HIS A 315 -12.62 12.20 -17.36
C HIS A 315 -12.52 13.55 -18.08
N GLY A 316 -11.61 13.70 -19.03
CA GLY A 316 -11.50 14.90 -19.87
C GLY A 316 -10.07 15.40 -20.10
N THR A 317 -9.99 16.64 -20.57
CA THR A 317 -8.73 17.30 -20.95
C THR A 317 -8.24 18.20 -19.81
N TYR A 318 -6.94 18.12 -19.53
CA TYR A 318 -6.26 18.90 -18.52
C TYR A 318 -5.00 19.55 -19.12
N VAL A 319 -4.76 20.81 -18.76
CA VAL A 319 -3.46 21.45 -18.99
C VAL A 319 -2.73 21.50 -17.65
N VAL A 320 -1.53 20.93 -17.64
CA VAL A 320 -0.64 20.87 -16.48
C VAL A 320 0.57 21.73 -16.77
N SER A 321 0.70 22.83 -16.03
CA SER A 321 1.84 23.72 -16.10
C SER A 321 2.79 23.46 -14.93
N TYR A 322 4.07 23.28 -15.24
CA TYR A 322 5.12 23.05 -14.25
C TYR A 322 5.87 24.36 -13.99
N LYS A 323 5.94 24.75 -12.73
CA LYS A 323 6.67 25.95 -12.30
C LYS A 323 7.05 25.85 -10.81
N GLU A 324 8.25 26.27 -10.47
CA GLU A 324 8.72 26.40 -9.08
C GLU A 324 8.55 25.10 -8.26
N GLY A 325 8.77 23.93 -8.88
CA GLY A 325 8.68 22.64 -8.19
C GLY A 325 7.24 22.12 -8.01
N LYS A 326 6.26 22.74 -8.65
CA LYS A 326 4.81 22.39 -8.54
C LYS A 326 4.18 22.17 -9.90
N ALA A 327 3.17 21.31 -9.93
CA ALA A 327 2.22 21.19 -11.02
C ALA A 327 1.02 22.10 -10.72
N HIS A 328 0.56 22.85 -11.72
CA HIS A 328 -0.69 23.62 -11.71
C HIS A 328 -1.63 23.03 -12.74
N VAL A 329 -2.78 22.53 -12.31
CA VAL A 329 -3.68 21.72 -13.11
C VAL A 329 -5.01 22.45 -13.37
N VAL A 330 -5.33 22.62 -14.65
CA VAL A 330 -6.58 23.21 -15.09
C VAL A 330 -7.34 22.22 -15.98
N LYS A 331 -8.58 21.89 -15.62
CA LYS A 331 -9.46 21.07 -16.47
C LYS A 331 -10.14 21.95 -17.51
N HIS A 332 -10.05 21.59 -18.77
CA HIS A 332 -10.69 22.27 -19.88
C HIS A 332 -11.96 21.55 -20.32
N LYS A 333 -12.98 22.34 -20.72
CA LYS A 333 -14.25 21.80 -21.25
C LYS A 333 -14.13 21.38 -22.72
N GLU A 334 -13.24 22.01 -23.46
CA GLU A 334 -13.05 21.78 -24.88
C GLU A 334 -11.66 21.18 -25.16
N TYR A 335 -11.59 20.40 -26.20
CA TYR A 335 -10.35 19.86 -26.71
C TYR A 335 -9.49 20.99 -27.28
N MET A 336 -8.30 21.15 -26.78
CA MET A 336 -7.32 22.08 -27.38
C MET A 336 -6.37 21.28 -28.26
N ASP A 337 -6.25 21.70 -29.50
CA ASP A 337 -5.30 21.10 -30.45
C ASP A 337 -3.91 21.63 -30.12
N VAL A 338 -3.12 20.85 -29.39
CA VAL A 338 -1.73 21.16 -29.03
C VAL A 338 -0.84 19.98 -29.36
N ASN A 339 0.31 20.27 -29.95
CA ASN A 339 1.32 19.27 -30.35
C ASN A 339 1.94 18.48 -29.17
N ALA A 340 1.57 18.77 -27.93
CA ALA A 340 2.10 18.17 -26.71
C ALA A 340 1.01 17.43 -25.92
N LYS A 341 0.29 16.51 -26.59
CA LYS A 341 -0.82 15.77 -25.99
C LYS A 341 -0.38 14.40 -25.48
N ILE A 342 -0.73 14.12 -24.23
CA ILE A 342 -0.64 12.79 -23.62
C ILE A 342 -2.04 12.21 -23.47
N GLU A 343 -2.24 10.97 -23.89
CA GLU A 343 -3.44 10.19 -23.55
C GLU A 343 -3.09 9.12 -22.53
N ILE A 344 -3.84 9.11 -21.43
CA ILE A 344 -3.55 8.23 -20.30
C ILE A 344 -4.84 7.82 -19.56
N THR A 345 -4.87 6.62 -19.00
CA THR A 345 -5.95 6.23 -18.07
C THR A 345 -5.65 6.73 -16.68
N VAL A 346 -6.68 6.87 -15.86
CA VAL A 346 -6.52 7.27 -14.44
C VAL A 346 -5.66 6.28 -13.66
N GLY A 347 -5.72 4.98 -13.98
CA GLY A 347 -4.89 3.94 -13.37
C GLY A 347 -3.41 4.09 -13.74
N ALA A 348 -3.10 4.29 -15.02
CA ALA A 348 -1.74 4.53 -15.47
C ALA A 348 -1.17 5.84 -14.88
N LEU A 349 -1.98 6.89 -14.77
CA LEU A 349 -1.60 8.11 -14.08
C LEU A 349 -1.22 7.82 -12.61
N SER A 350 -1.97 6.95 -11.92
CA SER A 350 -1.63 6.59 -10.55
C SER A 350 -0.27 5.89 -10.45
N LEU A 351 0.10 5.00 -11.39
CA LEU A 351 1.42 4.36 -11.44
C LEU A 351 2.55 5.38 -11.66
N LEU A 352 2.32 6.36 -12.54
CA LEU A 352 3.27 7.44 -12.79
C LEU A 352 3.48 8.29 -11.53
N LEU A 353 2.41 8.73 -10.88
CA LEU A 353 2.46 9.57 -9.68
C LEU A 353 3.07 8.83 -8.49
N MET A 354 2.70 7.58 -8.26
CA MET A 354 3.29 6.74 -7.20
C MET A 354 4.77 6.39 -7.47
N GLY A 355 5.25 6.57 -8.70
CA GLY A 355 6.62 6.29 -9.09
C GLY A 355 6.90 4.82 -9.42
N ARG A 356 5.87 4.02 -9.65
CA ARG A 356 6.04 2.61 -10.00
C ARG A 356 6.59 2.41 -11.41
N MET A 357 6.10 3.22 -12.37
CA MET A 357 6.50 3.18 -13.78
C MET A 357 6.81 4.58 -14.28
N THR A 358 7.75 4.66 -15.19
CA THR A 358 8.05 5.87 -15.96
C THR A 358 7.02 6.06 -17.08
N ALA A 359 6.96 7.26 -17.68
CA ALA A 359 6.10 7.52 -18.81
C ALA A 359 6.49 6.64 -20.04
N THR A 360 7.78 6.42 -20.25
CA THR A 360 8.29 5.54 -21.31
C THR A 360 7.90 4.08 -21.08
N GLU A 361 8.00 3.57 -19.84
CA GLU A 361 7.54 2.22 -19.51
C GLU A 361 6.02 2.07 -19.70
N LEU A 362 5.24 3.08 -19.33
CA LEU A 362 3.79 3.09 -19.55
C LEU A 362 3.43 3.15 -21.04
N ALA A 363 4.21 3.87 -21.86
CA ALA A 363 4.01 3.91 -23.30
C ALA A 363 4.34 2.56 -23.95
N PHE A 364 5.39 1.88 -23.51
CA PHE A 364 5.76 0.54 -23.97
C PHE A 364 4.66 -0.49 -23.69
N GLU A 365 3.93 -0.34 -22.59
CA GLU A 365 2.80 -1.21 -22.17
C GLU A 365 1.44 -0.75 -22.74
N ASP A 366 1.41 0.17 -23.71
CA ASP A 366 0.18 0.75 -24.30
C ASP A 366 -0.79 1.37 -23.26
N LYS A 367 -0.25 1.84 -22.12
CA LYS A 367 -1.03 2.48 -21.04
C LYS A 367 -1.00 4.00 -21.10
N LEU A 368 -0.09 4.55 -21.89
CA LEU A 368 0.09 5.97 -22.17
C LEU A 368 0.48 6.14 -23.63
N SER A 369 -0.04 7.17 -24.30
CA SER A 369 0.43 7.55 -25.63
C SER A 369 0.76 9.03 -25.68
N GLY A 370 1.80 9.38 -26.46
CA GLY A 370 2.25 10.75 -26.66
C GLY A 370 3.60 10.82 -27.37
N PRO A 371 4.05 12.01 -27.78
CA PRO A 371 5.33 12.20 -28.44
C PRO A 371 6.51 11.89 -27.50
N ASP A 372 7.59 11.27 -28.01
CA ASP A 372 8.77 10.85 -27.23
C ASP A 372 9.37 11.99 -26.39
N HIS A 373 9.51 13.19 -26.97
CA HIS A 373 10.06 14.33 -26.24
C HIS A 373 9.20 14.74 -25.02
N ILE A 374 7.86 14.50 -25.05
CA ILE A 374 6.98 14.73 -23.91
C ILE A 374 7.10 13.62 -22.89
N LEU A 375 7.27 12.36 -23.33
CA LEU A 375 7.56 11.23 -22.43
C LEU A 375 8.83 11.48 -21.60
N GLU A 376 9.89 12.03 -22.24
CA GLU A 376 11.13 12.42 -21.55
C GLU A 376 10.89 13.52 -20.51
N VAL A 377 10.06 14.52 -20.82
CA VAL A 377 9.66 15.56 -19.84
C VAL A 377 8.93 14.92 -18.66
N LEU A 378 8.00 14.01 -18.91
CA LEU A 378 7.27 13.30 -17.85
C LEU A 378 8.18 12.40 -17.01
N ASN A 379 9.16 11.74 -17.62
CA ASN A 379 10.15 10.93 -16.89
C ASN A 379 11.00 11.81 -15.93
N ARG A 380 11.28 13.06 -16.31
CA ARG A 380 11.93 14.03 -15.44
C ARG A 380 11.00 14.58 -14.36
N ALA A 381 9.72 14.83 -14.71
CA ALA A 381 8.72 15.31 -13.76
C ALA A 381 8.42 14.25 -12.68
N TYR A 382 8.27 13.01 -13.10
CA TYR A 382 7.87 11.89 -12.26
C TYR A 382 8.84 10.69 -12.42
N PRO A 383 10.10 10.81 -11.96
CA PRO A 383 11.08 9.73 -12.09
C PRO A 383 10.65 8.49 -11.30
N LYS A 384 11.10 7.32 -11.75
CA LYS A 384 10.82 6.04 -11.08
C LYS A 384 11.30 6.07 -9.62
N GLN A 385 10.56 5.42 -8.74
CA GLN A 385 10.83 5.31 -7.31
C GLN A 385 10.93 3.85 -6.89
N HIS A 386 11.59 3.59 -5.79
CA HIS A 386 11.51 2.31 -5.09
C HIS A 386 10.24 2.30 -4.25
N THR A 387 9.17 1.72 -4.80
CA THR A 387 7.87 1.66 -4.12
C THR A 387 7.86 0.56 -3.07
N TYR A 388 7.27 0.88 -1.91
CA TYR A 388 7.16 -0.02 -0.77
C TYR A 388 5.91 0.29 0.05
N ILE A 389 5.27 -0.72 0.55
CA ILE A 389 4.31 -0.66 1.65
C ILE A 389 4.23 -2.03 2.28
N ASN A 390 3.99 -2.09 3.60
CA ASN A 390 3.82 -3.34 4.32
C ASN A 390 2.69 -3.22 5.36
N GLU A 391 1.53 -2.78 4.89
CA GLU A 391 0.31 -2.71 5.69
C GLU A 391 -0.61 -3.88 5.31
N TRP A 392 -0.73 -4.84 6.20
CA TRP A 392 -1.59 -6.03 6.05
C TRP A 392 -2.97 -5.79 6.67
N TRP A 393 -3.99 -6.39 6.04
CA TRP A 393 -5.40 -6.39 6.49
C TRP A 393 -6.06 -7.69 6.11
#